data_b06296ec93c4ed3ae425431527fc28a9
#
_entry.id   b06296ec93c4ed3ae425431527fc28a9
#
_cell.length_a   1.000
_cell.length_b   1.000
_cell.length_c   1.000
_cell.angle_alpha   90.00
_cell.angle_beta   90.00
_cell.angle_gamma   90.00
#
_symmetry.space_group_name_H-M   'P 1'
#
loop_
_entity.id
_entity.type
_entity.pdbx_description
1 polymer ?
#
loop_
_entity_poly.entity_id
_entity_poly.type
_entity_poly.pdbx_seq_one_letter_code
_entity_poly.pdbx_strand_id
1 'polypeptide(L)'
;MKAVLYMVIPCYNEEEVLPVTSGLFLEELQLLIEKEKISEESRILFVNDGSKDRTWEIIEELARENPHFIGICQSRNRGHQNAVLAGLMEAKDVSDITISIDCDGQDDIATMEAMVDAYYDGAEVVYGVRSSRDTDTFFKRFTAQAFYKVLMRMGVETVYNHADYRLISARVLKEFAGFKEVKIGRASCRERV
;
A
#
# COMPACT_ATOMS: atom_id res chain seq x y z
N MET A 1 14.04 -19.81 3.53
CA MET A 1 14.42 -18.44 3.95
C MET A 1 13.14 -17.71 4.29
N LYS A 2 13.18 -16.81 5.30
CA LYS A 2 12.04 -15.93 5.61
C LYS A 2 12.00 -14.81 4.56
N ALA A 3 10.81 -14.46 4.09
CA ALA A 3 10.64 -13.39 3.09
C ALA A 3 11.01 -12.02 3.66
N VAL A 4 11.65 -11.20 2.86
CA VAL A 4 11.88 -9.78 3.16
C VAL A 4 10.64 -8.99 2.75
N LEU A 5 9.97 -8.37 3.73
CA LEU A 5 8.79 -7.54 3.54
C LEU A 5 9.16 -6.05 3.48
N TYR A 6 8.62 -5.33 2.50
CA TYR A 6 8.60 -3.87 2.47
C TYR A 6 7.16 -3.37 2.59
N MET A 7 6.84 -2.68 3.71
CA MET A 7 5.58 -1.94 3.83
C MET A 7 5.73 -0.62 3.08
N VAL A 8 4.92 -0.39 2.06
CA VAL A 8 4.94 0.83 1.23
C VAL A 8 3.81 1.75 1.66
N ILE A 9 4.15 2.89 2.22
CA ILE A 9 3.21 3.82 2.85
C ILE A 9 3.32 5.20 2.18
N PRO A 10 2.37 5.58 1.31
CA PRO A 10 2.34 6.89 0.70
C PRO A 10 1.92 7.95 1.72
N CYS A 11 2.62 9.08 1.74
CA CYS A 11 2.38 10.19 2.66
C CYS A 11 2.28 11.51 1.90
N TYR A 12 1.24 12.31 2.18
CA TYR A 12 1.09 13.67 1.66
C TYR A 12 0.42 14.57 2.66
N ASN A 13 1.19 15.48 3.30
CA ASN A 13 0.77 16.35 4.38
C ASN A 13 0.18 15.58 5.58
N GLU A 14 0.99 14.67 6.13
CA GLU A 14 0.63 13.75 7.22
C GLU A 14 1.42 14.05 8.51
N GLU A 15 1.84 15.30 8.73
CA GLU A 15 2.65 15.68 9.90
C GLU A 15 1.97 15.40 11.24
N GLU A 16 0.63 15.40 11.29
CA GLU A 16 -0.15 15.12 12.50
C GLU A 16 -0.35 13.62 12.75
N VAL A 17 -0.43 12.85 11.67
CA VAL A 17 -0.81 11.41 11.69
C VAL A 17 0.41 10.51 11.81
N LEU A 18 1.45 10.81 11.06
CA LEU A 18 2.65 9.98 10.93
C LEU A 18 3.34 9.67 12.27
N PRO A 19 3.48 10.61 13.24
CA PRO A 19 4.08 10.33 14.54
C PRO A 19 3.32 9.25 15.34
N VAL A 20 2.02 9.13 15.12
CA VAL A 20 1.17 8.14 15.81
C VAL A 20 1.20 6.81 15.09
N THR A 21 1.00 6.81 13.78
CA THR A 21 0.84 5.58 12.98
C THR A 21 2.15 4.86 12.74
N SER A 22 3.29 5.57 12.69
CA SER A 22 4.61 4.95 12.52
C SER A 22 4.93 3.92 13.61
N GLY A 23 4.53 4.19 14.85
CA GLY A 23 4.66 3.24 15.95
C GLY A 23 3.87 1.96 15.74
N LEU A 24 2.63 2.07 15.27
CA LEU A 24 1.75 0.93 14.97
C LEU A 24 2.32 0.04 13.86
N PHE A 25 2.86 0.65 12.79
CA PHE A 25 3.50 -0.10 11.71
C PHE A 25 4.76 -0.83 12.19
N LEU A 26 5.55 -0.19 13.07
CA LEU A 26 6.75 -0.78 13.63
C LEU A 26 6.42 -1.96 14.56
N GLU A 27 5.41 -1.82 15.42
CA GLU A 27 4.93 -2.88 16.31
C GLU A 27 4.51 -4.12 15.51
N GLU A 28 3.73 -3.94 14.44
CA GLU A 28 3.31 -5.05 13.59
C GLU A 28 4.50 -5.69 12.85
N LEU A 29 5.42 -4.88 12.30
CA LEU A 29 6.63 -5.42 11.66
C LEU A 29 7.42 -6.29 12.63
N GLN A 30 7.64 -5.80 13.86
CA GLN A 30 8.38 -6.52 14.90
C GLN A 30 7.66 -7.80 15.32
N LEU A 31 6.33 -7.76 15.46
CA LEU A 31 5.51 -8.93 15.76
C LEU A 31 5.65 -10.02 14.69
N LEU A 32 5.63 -9.65 13.42
CA LEU A 32 5.82 -10.58 12.30
C LEU A 32 7.24 -11.17 12.28
N ILE A 33 8.26 -10.38 12.66
CA ILE A 33 9.65 -10.86 12.80
C ILE A 33 9.76 -11.84 13.97
N GLU A 34 9.21 -11.51 15.15
CA GLU A 34 9.21 -12.36 16.34
C GLU A 34 8.48 -13.70 16.11
N LYS A 35 7.37 -13.67 15.37
CA LYS A 35 6.64 -14.86 14.92
C LYS A 35 7.38 -15.64 13.83
N GLU A 36 8.57 -15.20 13.44
CA GLU A 36 9.35 -15.82 12.38
C GLU A 36 8.66 -15.88 11.00
N LYS A 37 7.67 -15.02 10.75
CA LYS A 37 6.92 -14.91 9.49
C LYS A 37 7.70 -14.18 8.41
N ILE A 38 8.50 -13.20 8.79
CA ILE A 38 9.29 -12.36 7.86
C ILE A 38 10.74 -12.22 8.34
N SER A 39 11.62 -11.73 7.47
CA SER A 39 13.04 -11.49 7.76
C SER A 39 13.24 -10.24 8.61
N GLU A 40 14.31 -10.20 9.43
CA GLU A 40 14.78 -9.00 10.13
C GLU A 40 15.22 -7.87 9.16
N GLU A 41 15.50 -8.21 7.89
CA GLU A 41 15.81 -7.24 6.84
C GLU A 41 14.58 -6.49 6.30
N SER A 42 13.38 -6.81 6.80
CA SER A 42 12.14 -6.16 6.42
C SER A 42 12.11 -4.67 6.82
N ARG A 43 11.44 -3.83 6.02
CA ARG A 43 11.45 -2.37 6.18
C ARG A 43 10.05 -1.77 6.02
N ILE A 44 9.90 -0.57 6.59
CA ILE A 44 8.77 0.33 6.40
C ILE A 44 9.26 1.47 5.51
N LEU A 45 8.76 1.53 4.28
CA LEU A 45 9.13 2.51 3.27
C LEU A 45 8.06 3.59 3.18
N PHE A 46 8.34 4.76 3.75
CA PHE A 46 7.50 5.94 3.56
C PHE A 46 7.81 6.62 2.24
N VAL A 47 6.77 6.96 1.49
CA VAL A 47 6.87 7.65 0.20
C VAL A 47 6.24 9.03 0.33
N ASN A 48 7.07 10.05 0.53
CA ASN A 48 6.60 11.43 0.57
C ASN A 48 6.25 11.92 -0.84
N ASP A 49 4.97 12.21 -1.09
CA ASP A 49 4.47 12.72 -2.38
C ASP A 49 4.59 14.26 -2.48
N GLY A 50 5.74 14.79 -2.11
CA GLY A 50 6.03 16.24 -2.19
C GLY A 50 5.18 17.06 -1.22
N SER A 51 5.11 16.64 0.04
CA SER A 51 4.42 17.37 1.12
C SER A 51 4.99 18.78 1.30
N LYS A 52 4.16 19.66 1.83
CA LYS A 52 4.50 21.08 2.10
C LYS A 52 4.63 21.38 3.59
N ASP A 53 4.26 20.42 4.42
CA ASP A 53 4.34 20.43 5.88
C ASP A 53 5.61 19.69 6.34
N ARG A 54 5.70 19.36 7.61
CA ARG A 54 6.85 18.69 8.22
C ARG A 54 6.90 17.16 7.99
N THR A 55 6.04 16.61 7.14
CA THR A 55 5.99 15.16 6.89
C THR A 55 7.37 14.58 6.51
N TRP A 56 8.12 15.25 5.62
CA TRP A 56 9.43 14.75 5.23
C TRP A 56 10.46 14.79 6.35
N GLU A 57 10.48 15.86 7.15
CA GLU A 57 11.36 16.00 8.32
C GLU A 57 11.12 14.86 9.32
N ILE A 58 9.84 14.53 9.57
CA ILE A 58 9.46 13.43 10.47
C ILE A 58 9.95 12.08 9.91
N ILE A 59 9.80 11.83 8.61
CA ILE A 59 10.31 10.60 7.98
C ILE A 59 11.83 10.49 8.14
N GLU A 60 12.57 11.59 7.96
CA GLU A 60 14.02 11.60 8.16
C GLU A 60 14.43 11.36 9.63
N GLU A 61 13.64 11.85 10.57
CA GLU A 61 13.84 11.60 12.00
C GLU A 61 13.63 10.14 12.35
N LEU A 62 12.52 9.55 11.91
CA LEU A 62 12.21 8.13 12.10
C LEU A 62 13.31 7.22 11.50
N ALA A 63 13.78 7.52 10.29
CA ALA A 63 14.82 6.75 9.62
C ALA A 63 16.19 6.84 10.32
N ARG A 64 16.48 7.95 11.02
CA ARG A 64 17.68 8.09 11.85
C ARG A 64 17.61 7.32 13.16
N GLU A 65 16.41 7.22 13.75
CA GLU A 65 16.19 6.58 15.04
C GLU A 65 16.11 5.06 14.96
N ASN A 66 15.54 4.52 13.87
CA ASN A 66 15.32 3.09 13.72
C ASN A 66 15.59 2.62 12.28
N PRO A 67 16.49 1.64 12.07
CA PRO A 67 16.88 1.14 10.75
C PRO A 67 15.75 0.45 9.98
N HIS A 68 14.64 0.08 10.62
CA HIS A 68 13.48 -0.45 9.92
C HIS A 68 12.72 0.62 9.13
N PHE A 69 12.87 1.91 9.46
CA PHE A 69 12.28 2.99 8.71
C PHE A 69 13.20 3.47 7.59
N ILE A 70 12.65 3.61 6.42
CA ILE A 70 13.31 4.23 5.26
C ILE A 70 12.33 5.16 4.56
N GLY A 71 12.84 6.14 3.82
CA GLY A 71 12.00 7.12 3.15
C GLY A 71 12.51 7.47 1.75
N ILE A 72 11.58 7.72 0.83
CA ILE A 72 11.84 8.36 -0.45
C ILE A 72 10.98 9.60 -0.61
N CYS A 73 11.54 10.64 -1.24
CA CYS A 73 10.87 11.91 -1.46
C CYS A 73 10.69 12.20 -2.94
N GLN A 74 9.46 12.40 -3.38
CA GLN A 74 9.18 12.88 -4.73
C GLN A 74 9.35 14.40 -4.80
N SER A 75 9.89 14.89 -5.91
CA SER A 75 10.16 16.32 -6.12
C SER A 75 8.91 17.21 -6.11
N ARG A 76 7.71 16.64 -6.26
CA ARG A 76 6.40 17.30 -6.19
C ARG A 76 5.29 16.28 -6.04
N ASN A 77 4.13 16.72 -5.62
CA ASN A 77 2.93 15.88 -5.59
C ASN A 77 2.60 15.33 -7.00
N ARG A 78 2.51 14.01 -7.08
CA ARG A 78 2.18 13.23 -8.27
C ARG A 78 0.85 12.49 -8.12
N GLY A 79 0.28 12.53 -6.93
CA GLY A 79 -0.93 11.83 -6.52
C GLY A 79 -0.66 10.44 -5.95
N HIS A 80 -1.52 10.02 -5.05
CA HIS A 80 -1.44 8.82 -4.24
C HIS A 80 -0.98 7.56 -5.02
N GLN A 81 -1.63 7.23 -6.14
CA GLN A 81 -1.28 6.05 -6.94
C GLN A 81 0.15 6.08 -7.52
N ASN A 82 0.67 7.29 -7.81
CA ASN A 82 2.06 7.40 -8.27
C ASN A 82 3.05 7.30 -7.10
N ALA A 83 2.67 7.73 -5.91
CA ALA A 83 3.49 7.56 -4.71
C ALA A 83 3.58 6.07 -4.36
N VAL A 84 2.45 5.35 -4.33
CA VAL A 84 2.43 3.89 -4.14
C VAL A 84 3.31 3.20 -5.19
N LEU A 85 3.13 3.53 -6.48
CA LEU A 85 3.92 2.93 -7.56
C LEU A 85 5.43 3.22 -7.39
N ALA A 86 5.81 4.42 -6.97
CA ALA A 86 7.22 4.75 -6.73
C ALA A 86 7.81 3.87 -5.64
N GLY A 87 7.10 3.69 -4.52
CA GLY A 87 7.54 2.81 -3.43
C GLY A 87 7.63 1.34 -3.85
N LEU A 88 6.65 0.83 -4.60
CA LEU A 88 6.67 -0.53 -5.12
C LEU A 88 7.85 -0.77 -6.07
N MET A 89 8.16 0.20 -6.93
CA MET A 89 9.29 0.11 -7.87
C MET A 89 10.64 0.19 -7.17
N GLU A 90 10.75 0.93 -6.06
CA GLU A 90 11.95 0.96 -5.22
C GLU A 90 12.16 -0.38 -4.50
N ALA A 91 11.09 -0.95 -3.96
CA ALA A 91 11.14 -2.19 -3.20
C ALA A 91 11.36 -3.47 -4.04
N LYS A 92 11.00 -3.49 -5.33
CA LYS A 92 10.91 -4.69 -6.19
C LYS A 92 12.18 -5.53 -6.31
N ASP A 93 13.36 -4.92 -6.13
CA ASP A 93 14.64 -5.59 -6.29
C ASP A 93 15.32 -5.93 -4.95
N VAL A 94 14.78 -5.42 -3.85
CA VAL A 94 15.35 -5.55 -2.49
C VAL A 94 14.41 -6.28 -1.51
N SER A 95 13.19 -6.61 -1.94
CA SER A 95 12.22 -7.36 -1.15
C SER A 95 11.74 -8.62 -1.87
N ASP A 96 11.14 -9.55 -1.13
CA ASP A 96 10.44 -10.71 -1.67
C ASP A 96 8.95 -10.39 -1.85
N ILE A 97 8.39 -9.61 -0.92
CA ILE A 97 7.00 -9.18 -0.90
C ILE A 97 6.90 -7.71 -0.50
N THR A 98 5.87 -7.04 -1.03
CA THR A 98 5.51 -5.70 -0.62
C THR A 98 4.07 -5.68 -0.11
N ILE A 99 3.78 -4.86 0.89
CA ILE A 99 2.42 -4.54 1.32
C ILE A 99 2.23 -3.03 1.20
N SER A 100 1.30 -2.58 0.36
CA SER A 100 0.87 -1.18 0.32
C SER A 100 -0.27 -0.96 1.30
N ILE A 101 -0.18 0.09 2.12
CA ILE A 101 -1.18 0.48 3.11
C ILE A 101 -1.20 2.01 3.26
N ASP A 102 -2.36 2.59 3.55
CA ASP A 102 -2.50 4.02 3.78
C ASP A 102 -1.90 4.46 5.12
N CYS A 103 -1.38 5.69 5.17
CA CYS A 103 -0.73 6.25 6.36
C CYS A 103 -1.70 6.52 7.53
N ASP A 104 -3.01 6.64 7.25
CA ASP A 104 -4.01 7.12 8.20
C ASP A 104 -4.44 6.11 9.28
N GLY A 105 -3.95 4.87 9.20
CA GLY A 105 -4.23 3.81 10.15
C GLY A 105 -5.69 3.32 10.16
N GLN A 106 -6.49 3.63 9.12
CA GLN A 106 -7.87 3.15 9.03
C GLN A 106 -7.98 1.68 8.64
N ASP A 107 -6.97 1.13 8.00
CA ASP A 107 -6.92 -0.28 7.63
C ASP A 107 -6.46 -1.13 8.83
N ASP A 108 -6.98 -2.35 8.93
CA ASP A 108 -6.61 -3.30 9.99
C ASP A 108 -5.20 -3.86 9.75
N ILE A 109 -4.21 -3.26 10.42
CA ILE A 109 -2.79 -3.60 10.29
C ILE A 109 -2.55 -5.08 10.63
N ALA A 110 -3.26 -5.64 11.61
CA ALA A 110 -3.11 -7.05 12.01
C ALA A 110 -3.46 -8.05 10.88
N THR A 111 -4.19 -7.62 9.86
CA THR A 111 -4.48 -8.43 8.67
C THR A 111 -3.21 -8.78 7.87
N MET A 112 -2.09 -8.04 8.08
CA MET A 112 -0.81 -8.33 7.41
C MET A 112 -0.32 -9.75 7.66
N GLU A 113 -0.51 -10.28 8.86
CA GLU A 113 -0.13 -11.67 9.17
C GLU A 113 -0.83 -12.67 8.24
N ALA A 114 -2.14 -12.52 8.06
CA ALA A 114 -2.90 -13.39 7.17
C ALA A 114 -2.49 -13.22 5.68
N MET A 115 -2.10 -12.01 5.28
CA MET A 115 -1.58 -11.78 3.92
C MET A 115 -0.24 -12.49 3.70
N VAL A 116 0.66 -12.44 4.69
CA VAL A 116 1.95 -13.13 4.63
C VAL A 116 1.76 -14.65 4.61
N ASP A 117 0.81 -15.18 5.39
CA ASP A 117 0.47 -16.60 5.37
C ASP A 117 -0.07 -17.03 3.99
N ALA A 118 -0.97 -16.25 3.40
CA ALA A 118 -1.47 -16.51 2.06
C ALA A 118 -0.35 -16.51 1.00
N TYR A 119 0.66 -15.66 1.14
CA TYR A 119 1.84 -15.70 0.28
C TYR A 119 2.62 -17.00 0.42
N TYR A 120 2.85 -17.49 1.63
CA TYR A 120 3.50 -18.80 1.86
C TYR A 120 2.67 -19.97 1.35
N ASP A 121 1.35 -19.83 1.30
CA ASP A 121 0.43 -20.80 0.67
C ASP A 121 0.43 -20.71 -0.88
N GLY A 122 1.22 -19.79 -1.45
CA GLY A 122 1.44 -19.67 -2.90
C GLY A 122 0.68 -18.54 -3.57
N ALA A 123 0.02 -17.64 -2.84
CA ALA A 123 -0.61 -16.46 -3.44
C ALA A 123 0.46 -15.41 -3.80
N GLU A 124 0.41 -14.89 -5.00
CA GLU A 124 1.33 -13.85 -5.49
C GLU A 124 0.78 -12.43 -5.30
N VAL A 125 -0.54 -12.31 -5.20
CA VAL A 125 -1.25 -11.06 -4.93
C VAL A 125 -2.38 -11.34 -3.95
N VAL A 126 -2.42 -10.59 -2.84
CA VAL A 126 -3.45 -10.68 -1.81
C VAL A 126 -4.08 -9.30 -1.60
N TYR A 127 -5.40 -9.22 -1.64
CA TYR A 127 -6.13 -7.98 -1.43
C TYR A 127 -6.73 -7.93 -0.02
N GLY A 128 -6.53 -6.82 0.68
CA GLY A 128 -7.34 -6.48 1.84
C GLY A 128 -8.75 -6.07 1.39
N VAL A 129 -9.75 -6.81 1.82
CA VAL A 129 -11.15 -6.50 1.51
C VAL A 129 -11.86 -6.06 2.77
N ARG A 130 -12.41 -4.85 2.77
CA ARG A 130 -13.21 -4.35 3.91
C ARG A 130 -14.50 -5.17 4.02
N SER A 131 -14.66 -5.88 5.14
CA SER A 131 -15.78 -6.82 5.36
C SER A 131 -17.13 -6.11 5.56
N SER A 132 -17.18 -4.87 6.05
CA SER A 132 -18.42 -4.09 6.16
C SER A 132 -18.16 -2.59 6.01
N ARG A 133 -19.11 -1.90 5.35
CA ARG A 133 -19.25 -0.45 5.34
C ARG A 133 -20.48 -0.06 6.15
N ASP A 134 -20.48 -0.36 7.44
CA ASP A 134 -21.65 -0.10 8.31
C ASP A 134 -21.93 1.40 8.50
N THR A 135 -20.98 2.27 8.13
CA THR A 135 -21.13 3.73 8.18
C THR A 135 -21.61 4.37 6.88
N ASP A 136 -21.72 3.63 5.78
CA ASP A 136 -22.19 4.21 4.51
C ASP A 136 -23.72 4.35 4.47
N THR A 137 -24.17 5.56 4.14
CA THR A 137 -25.60 5.87 3.95
C THR A 137 -26.20 4.92 2.90
N PHE A 138 -27.42 4.44 3.13
CA PHE A 138 -28.17 3.51 2.25
C PHE A 138 -28.12 3.91 0.76
N PHE A 139 -28.17 5.20 0.46
CA PHE A 139 -28.10 5.73 -0.89
C PHE A 139 -26.71 5.52 -1.54
N LYS A 140 -25.61 5.69 -0.80
CA LYS A 140 -24.25 5.41 -1.30
C LYS A 140 -24.03 3.93 -1.59
N ARG A 141 -24.55 3.04 -0.74
CA ARG A 141 -24.49 1.59 -0.96
C ARG A 141 -25.26 1.18 -2.21
N PHE A 142 -26.45 1.74 -2.42
CA PHE A 142 -27.29 1.42 -3.57
C PHE A 142 -26.67 1.90 -4.89
N THR A 143 -26.16 3.14 -4.93
CA THR A 143 -25.50 3.68 -6.14
C THR A 143 -24.20 2.95 -6.46
N ALA A 144 -23.38 2.61 -5.47
CA ALA A 144 -22.17 1.83 -5.66
C ALA A 144 -22.49 0.42 -6.20
N GLN A 145 -23.49 -0.28 -5.60
CA GLN A 145 -23.89 -1.60 -6.09
C GLN A 145 -24.45 -1.57 -7.51
N ALA A 146 -25.24 -0.54 -7.84
CA ALA A 146 -25.76 -0.36 -9.20
C ALA A 146 -24.61 -0.13 -10.21
N PHE A 147 -23.63 0.69 -9.86
CA PHE A 147 -22.44 0.96 -10.67
C PHE A 147 -21.61 -0.32 -10.92
N TYR A 148 -21.31 -1.10 -9.87
CA TYR A 148 -20.57 -2.36 -10.03
C TYR A 148 -21.35 -3.40 -10.85
N LYS A 149 -22.70 -3.48 -10.71
CA LYS A 149 -23.51 -4.36 -11.55
C LYS A 149 -23.46 -3.97 -13.03
N VAL A 150 -23.44 -2.68 -13.33
CA VAL A 150 -23.27 -2.19 -14.70
C VAL A 150 -21.90 -2.55 -15.25
N LEU A 151 -20.82 -2.35 -14.47
CA LEU A 151 -19.46 -2.72 -14.87
C LEU A 151 -19.31 -4.22 -15.14
N MET A 152 -19.85 -5.07 -14.26
CA MET A 152 -19.83 -6.53 -14.47
C MET A 152 -20.60 -6.93 -15.74
N ARG A 153 -21.72 -6.25 -16.03
CA ARG A 153 -22.50 -6.50 -17.25
C ARG A 153 -21.79 -6.05 -18.53
N MET A 154 -20.83 -5.12 -18.39
CA MET A 154 -19.91 -4.69 -19.45
C MET A 154 -18.69 -5.57 -19.59
N GLY A 155 -18.59 -6.69 -18.85
CA GLY A 155 -17.48 -7.64 -18.91
C GLY A 155 -16.23 -7.19 -18.16
N VAL A 156 -16.33 -6.19 -17.27
CA VAL A 156 -15.21 -5.76 -16.43
C VAL A 156 -15.21 -6.57 -15.14
N GLU A 157 -14.24 -7.46 -14.98
CA GLU A 157 -13.98 -8.16 -13.71
C GLU A 157 -13.32 -7.19 -12.73
N THR A 158 -14.11 -6.65 -11.79
CA THR A 158 -13.61 -5.80 -10.72
C THR A 158 -13.70 -6.52 -9.39
N VAL A 159 -12.63 -6.49 -8.61
CA VAL A 159 -12.68 -6.94 -7.22
C VAL A 159 -13.52 -5.94 -6.43
N TYR A 160 -14.65 -6.40 -5.91
CA TYR A 160 -15.60 -5.58 -5.15
C TYR A 160 -14.97 -5.15 -3.82
N ASN A 161 -15.04 -3.86 -3.48
CA ASN A 161 -14.56 -3.31 -2.19
C ASN A 161 -13.04 -3.44 -1.93
N HIS A 162 -12.19 -3.50 -2.97
CA HIS A 162 -10.75 -3.48 -2.73
C HIS A 162 -10.32 -2.15 -2.13
N ALA A 163 -9.58 -2.20 -1.04
CA ALA A 163 -8.79 -1.09 -0.53
C ALA A 163 -7.43 -1.05 -1.29
N ASP A 164 -6.70 0.05 -1.18
CA ASP A 164 -5.32 0.12 -1.66
C ASP A 164 -4.35 -0.73 -0.80
N TYR A 165 -4.91 -1.43 0.20
CA TYR A 165 -4.25 -2.40 1.06
C TYR A 165 -4.08 -3.73 0.33
N ARG A 166 -2.86 -4.03 -0.11
CA ARG A 166 -2.56 -5.24 -0.89
C ARG A 166 -1.13 -5.71 -0.69
N LEU A 167 -0.96 -7.03 -0.68
CA LEU A 167 0.34 -7.67 -0.80
C LEU A 167 0.60 -8.03 -2.26
N ILE A 168 1.82 -7.78 -2.72
CA ILE A 168 2.29 -8.14 -4.07
C ILE A 168 3.70 -8.74 -3.96
N SER A 169 3.94 -9.90 -4.60
CA SER A 169 5.27 -10.51 -4.65
C SER A 169 6.22 -9.71 -5.55
N ALA A 170 7.52 -9.77 -5.25
CA ALA A 170 8.55 -9.15 -6.08
C ALA A 170 8.56 -9.70 -7.52
N ARG A 171 8.19 -10.98 -7.71
CA ARG A 171 8.05 -11.58 -9.04
C ARG A 171 7.01 -10.84 -9.88
N VAL A 172 5.83 -10.62 -9.31
CA VAL A 172 4.74 -9.88 -9.98
C VAL A 172 5.14 -8.42 -10.21
N LEU A 173 5.82 -7.78 -9.26
CA LEU A 173 6.31 -6.40 -9.43
C LEU A 173 7.33 -6.27 -10.57
N LYS A 174 8.23 -7.24 -10.73
CA LYS A 174 9.20 -7.26 -11.84
C LYS A 174 8.51 -7.38 -13.20
N GLU A 175 7.50 -8.25 -13.31
CA GLU A 175 6.67 -8.33 -14.51
C GLU A 175 5.91 -7.02 -14.75
N PHE A 176 5.29 -6.47 -13.70
CA PHE A 176 4.55 -5.22 -13.77
C PHE A 176 5.44 -4.04 -14.21
N ALA A 177 6.70 -3.99 -13.79
CA ALA A 177 7.65 -2.95 -14.20
C ALA A 177 7.92 -2.93 -15.73
N GLY A 178 7.68 -4.06 -16.42
CA GLY A 178 7.78 -4.18 -17.87
C GLY A 178 6.63 -3.52 -18.65
N PHE A 179 5.49 -3.27 -17.99
CA PHE A 179 4.33 -2.66 -18.64
C PHE A 179 4.54 -1.17 -18.90
N LYS A 180 4.53 -0.79 -20.17
CA LYS A 180 4.66 0.61 -20.60
C LYS A 180 3.36 1.43 -20.44
N GLU A 181 2.28 0.79 -20.08
CA GLU A 181 0.90 1.30 -20.06
C GLU A 181 0.60 2.27 -18.92
N VAL A 182 1.51 2.45 -17.96
CA VAL A 182 1.44 3.49 -16.92
C VAL A 182 1.21 4.89 -17.54
N LYS A 183 1.67 5.11 -18.78
CA LYS A 183 1.41 6.36 -19.52
C LYS A 183 0.02 6.40 -20.16
N ILE A 184 -0.53 5.25 -20.55
CA ILE A 184 -1.87 5.12 -21.18
C ILE A 184 -2.97 5.21 -20.12
N GLY A 185 -2.79 4.62 -18.95
CA GLY A 185 -3.71 4.76 -17.82
C GLY A 185 -3.93 6.22 -17.41
N ARG A 186 -2.91 7.08 -17.54
CA ARG A 186 -3.03 8.53 -17.34
C ARG A 186 -3.89 9.21 -18.39
N ALA A 187 -3.81 8.83 -19.65
CA ALA A 187 -4.65 9.38 -20.70
C ALA A 187 -6.11 8.96 -20.51
N SER A 188 -6.37 7.69 -20.23
CA SER A 188 -7.74 7.20 -20.01
C SER A 188 -8.38 7.73 -18.72
N CYS A 189 -7.61 7.97 -17.66
CA CYS A 189 -8.12 8.64 -16.45
C CYS A 189 -8.41 10.15 -16.69
N ARG A 190 -7.76 10.78 -17.66
CA ARG A 190 -7.99 12.20 -18.00
C ARG A 190 -9.24 12.39 -18.85
N GLU A 191 -9.66 11.37 -19.59
CA GLU A 191 -10.88 11.38 -20.41
C GLU A 191 -12.14 10.91 -19.68
N ARG A 192 -11.99 10.45 -18.43
CA ARG A 192 -13.12 10.07 -17.57
C ARG A 192 -13.47 11.18 -16.59
N VAL A 193 -13.86 12.31 -17.13
CA VAL A 193 -14.57 13.33 -16.37
C VAL A 193 -16.07 13.07 -16.49
#